data_50d0d4068034a4268fbb97e3cef33594
#
_entry.id   50d0d4068034a4268fbb97e3cef33594
#
_cell.length_a   1.000
_cell.length_b   1.000
_cell.length_c   1.000
_cell.angle_alpha   90.00
_cell.angle_beta   90.00
_cell.angle_gamma   90.00
#
_symmetry.space_group_name_H-M   'P 1'
#
loop_
_entity.id
_entity.type
_entity.pdbx_description
1 polymer ?
#
loop_
_entity_poly.entity_id
_entity_poly.type
_entity_poly.pdbx_seq_one_letter_code
_entity_poly.pdbx_strand_id
1 'polypeptide(L)' 'MDIFDVLTAISKRKKAFMHSGVDEHEALIKAELDVSKEYHIRIFDIKKLVRA' A
#
# COMPACT_ATOMS: atom_id res chain seq x y z
N MET A 1 0.75 12.25 -10.87
CA MET A 1 0.15 11.16 -10.09
C MET A 1 -0.61 11.73 -8.91
N ASP A 2 -1.85 11.30 -8.74
CA ASP A 2 -2.70 11.77 -7.65
C ASP A 2 -2.44 10.95 -6.38
N ILE A 3 -2.38 11.62 -5.24
CA ILE A 3 -2.21 10.99 -3.93
C ILE A 3 -3.34 9.98 -3.66
N PHE A 4 -4.55 10.28 -4.12
CA PHE A 4 -5.69 9.38 -3.95
C PHE A 4 -5.53 8.08 -4.74
N ASP A 5 -4.88 8.14 -5.90
CA ASP A 5 -4.61 6.93 -6.67
C ASP A 5 -3.65 6.01 -5.93
N VAL A 6 -2.66 6.58 -5.27
CA VAL A 6 -1.70 5.81 -4.47
C VAL A 6 -2.40 5.15 -3.30
N LEU A 7 -3.22 5.89 -2.55
CA LEU A 7 -3.96 5.36 -1.41
C LEU A 7 -4.95 4.29 -1.84
N THR A 8 -5.63 4.49 -2.96
CA THR A 8 -6.57 3.50 -3.50
C THR A 8 -5.84 2.21 -3.88
N ALA A 9 -4.68 2.32 -4.51
CA ALA A 9 -3.88 1.17 -4.89
C ALA A 9 -3.45 0.37 -3.66
N ILE A 10 -3.00 1.06 -2.61
CA ILE A 10 -2.62 0.41 -1.35
C ILE A 10 -3.81 -0.34 -0.76
N SER A 11 -4.97 0.30 -0.69
CA SER A 11 -6.19 -0.29 -0.13
C SER A 11 -6.61 -1.54 -0.90
N LYS A 12 -6.60 -1.47 -2.23
CA LYS A 12 -6.98 -2.62 -3.07
C LYS A 12 -6.02 -3.79 -2.88
N ARG A 13 -4.73 -3.52 -2.83
CA ARG A 13 -3.74 -4.58 -2.67
C ARG A 13 -3.77 -5.19 -1.28
N LYS A 14 -3.98 -4.35 -0.26
CA LYS A 14 -4.17 -4.84 1.10
C LYS A 14 -5.31 -5.84 1.16
N LYS A 15 -6.46 -5.49 0.58
CA LYS A 15 -7.62 -6.39 0.55
C LYS A 15 -7.32 -7.70 -0.17
N ALA A 16 -6.62 -7.63 -1.30
CA ALA A 16 -6.25 -8.82 -2.06
C ALA A 16 -5.38 -9.75 -1.22
N PHE A 17 -4.38 -9.20 -0.51
CA PHE A 17 -3.53 -10.01 0.37
C PHE A 17 -4.34 -10.63 1.51
N MET A 18 -5.27 -9.88 2.10
CA MET A 18 -6.12 -10.39 3.18
C MET A 18 -7.02 -11.52 2.69
N HIS A 19 -7.54 -11.42 1.48
CA HIS A 19 -8.35 -12.48 0.88
C HIS A 19 -7.55 -13.77 0.66
N SER A 20 -6.25 -13.65 0.45
CA SER A 20 -5.40 -14.84 0.31
C SER A 20 -4.91 -15.39 1.66
N GLY A 21 -5.37 -14.80 2.77
CA GLY A 21 -5.05 -15.31 4.10
C GLY A 21 -3.95 -14.55 4.83
N VAL A 22 -3.48 -13.43 4.28
CA VAL A 22 -2.45 -12.64 4.94
C VAL A 22 -3.10 -11.78 6.03
N ASP A 23 -2.43 -11.72 7.19
CA ASP A 23 -2.85 -10.89 8.31
C ASP A 23 -2.95 -9.41 7.91
N GLU A 24 -3.88 -8.67 8.50
CA GLU A 24 -4.12 -7.27 8.16
C GLU A 24 -2.88 -6.40 8.21
N HIS A 25 -2.11 -6.50 9.29
CA HIS A 25 -0.90 -5.71 9.46
C HIS A 25 0.14 -6.03 8.37
N GLU A 26 0.34 -7.31 8.13
CA GLU A 26 1.28 -7.77 7.12
C GLU A 26 0.80 -7.44 5.71
N ALA A 27 -0.50 -7.54 5.49
CA ALA A 27 -1.10 -7.17 4.21
C ALA A 27 -0.86 -5.70 3.89
N LEU A 28 -0.97 -4.82 4.89
CA LEU A 28 -0.69 -3.40 4.70
C LEU A 28 0.77 -3.17 4.33
N ILE A 29 1.70 -3.81 5.02
CA ILE A 29 3.13 -3.67 4.74
C ILE A 29 3.44 -4.14 3.32
N LYS A 30 2.90 -5.29 2.93
CA LYS A 30 3.11 -5.83 1.59
C LYS A 30 2.52 -4.93 0.51
N ALA A 31 1.34 -4.37 0.76
CA ALA A 31 0.70 -3.46 -0.16
C ALA A 31 1.52 -2.18 -0.34
N GLU A 32 2.05 -1.64 0.74
CA GLU A 32 2.90 -0.45 0.69
C GLU A 32 4.16 -0.70 -0.13
N LEU A 33 4.81 -1.84 0.09
CA LEU A 33 6.02 -2.20 -0.66
C LEU A 33 5.73 -2.38 -2.14
N ASP A 34 4.61 -3.02 -2.47
CA ASP A 34 4.19 -3.23 -3.85
C ASP A 34 3.98 -1.91 -4.58
N VAL A 35 3.23 -1.01 -3.94
CA VAL A 35 2.94 0.32 -4.52
C VAL A 35 4.22 1.14 -4.64
N SER A 36 5.10 1.06 -3.65
CA SER A 36 6.39 1.73 -3.68
C SER A 36 7.17 1.35 -4.94
N LYS A 37 7.22 0.07 -5.23
CA LYS A 37 7.97 -0.44 -6.40
C LYS A 37 7.28 -0.07 -7.71
N GLU A 38 5.98 -0.25 -7.77
CA GLU A 38 5.24 -0.04 -9.02
C GLU A 38 5.17 1.43 -9.42
N TYR A 39 4.99 2.30 -8.44
CA TYR A 39 4.82 3.73 -8.70
C TYR A 39 6.12 4.51 -8.55
N HIS A 40 7.23 3.84 -8.25
CA HIS A 40 8.54 4.46 -8.05
C HIS A 40 8.52 5.55 -6.98
N ILE A 41 7.81 5.28 -5.88
CA ILE A 41 7.71 6.18 -4.74
C ILE A 41 8.46 5.57 -3.57
N ARG A 42 9.22 6.39 -2.84
CA ARG A 42 9.96 5.88 -1.68
C ARG A 42 9.01 5.41 -0.60
N ILE A 43 9.36 4.29 0.05
CA ILE A 43 8.51 3.71 1.09
C ILE A 43 8.24 4.70 2.23
N PHE A 44 9.22 5.56 2.56
CA PHE A 44 9.02 6.57 3.60
C PHE A 44 7.93 7.57 3.24
N ASP A 45 7.85 7.96 1.98
CA ASP A 45 6.81 8.89 1.52
C ASP A 45 5.44 8.22 1.56
N ILE A 46 5.36 6.94 1.19
CA ILE A 46 4.12 6.18 1.26
C ILE A 46 3.64 6.07 2.71
N LYS A 47 4.55 5.77 3.63
CA LYS A 47 4.20 5.66 5.04
C LYS A 47 3.69 6.98 5.62
N LYS A 48 4.24 8.10 5.17
CA LYS A 48 3.76 9.41 5.59
C LYS A 48 2.33 9.66 5.12
N LEU A 49 2.01 9.25 3.89
CA LEU A 49 0.66 9.40 3.34
C LEU A 49 -0.34 8.58 4.14
N VAL A 50 0.00 7.36 4.48
CA VAL A 50 -0.89 6.46 5.22
C VAL A 50 -1.12 6.95 6.65
N ARG A 51 -0.15 7.59 7.25
CA ARG A 51 -0.25 8.11 8.62
C ARG A 51 -0.96 9.45 8.72
N ALA A 52 -1.01 10.19 7.64
CA ALA A 52 -1.56 11.55 7.62
C ALA A 52 -3.04 11.62 7.97
#